data_e81c3e3b06e4f12f872e75df7185f0e2
#
_entry.id   e81c3e3b06e4f12f872e75df7185f0e2
#
_cell.length_a   1.000
_cell.length_b   1.000
_cell.length_c   1.000
_cell.angle_alpha   90.00
_cell.angle_beta   90.00
_cell.angle_gamma   90.00
#
_symmetry.space_group_name_H-M   'P 1'
#
loop_
_entity.id
_entity.type
_entity.pdbx_description
1 polymer ?
#
loop_
_entity_poly.entity_id
_entity_poly.type
_entity_poly.pdbx_seq_one_letter_code
_entity_poly.pdbx_strand_id
1 'polypeptide(L)'
;MEPFDLAVVGGGAAGFMTAITAAENGVKRIIILEGTSKLMEKVRISGGGRCNVTNATWIPNELIENYPRGGIQLLESFNRFAAGDVYDWFEKKGLKLKIEEDLRVFPVSNSSSDVIDCLRKSALSKNVEILTKFFVKEISKTPDNIFNIFSLKKAKVTAKNIILSTGGNPSGYKLAQNLGHTIVKPVPSLFTFSTKEPNLDECSGVSIKGIDIEIKLNNKNFQNRGDLLITHWGFSGPAVLKLSSIAARELYSQKYKFN
;
A
#
# COMPACT_ATOMS: atom_id res chain seq x y z
N MET A 1 -16.87 -29.10 5.32
CA MET A 1 -15.47 -28.76 5.69
C MET A 1 -15.49 -27.79 6.86
N GLU A 2 -14.61 -27.97 7.80
CA GLU A 2 -14.48 -27.09 8.95
C GLU A 2 -14.03 -25.70 8.52
N PRO A 3 -14.56 -24.60 9.09
CA PRO A 3 -14.18 -23.24 8.72
C PRO A 3 -12.69 -22.95 8.95
N PHE A 4 -12.08 -22.11 8.11
CA PHE A 4 -10.75 -21.55 8.40
C PHE A 4 -10.81 -20.67 9.66
N ASP A 5 -9.74 -20.63 10.44
CA ASP A 5 -9.65 -19.70 11.56
C ASP A 5 -9.54 -18.24 11.06
N LEU A 6 -8.85 -18.05 9.93
CA LEU A 6 -8.69 -16.75 9.29
C LEU A 6 -8.71 -16.89 7.75
N ALA A 7 -9.54 -16.09 7.09
CA ALA A 7 -9.47 -15.83 5.66
C ALA A 7 -8.94 -14.41 5.39
N VAL A 8 -7.88 -14.30 4.60
CA VAL A 8 -7.30 -13.03 4.17
C VAL A 8 -7.71 -12.79 2.72
N VAL A 9 -8.48 -11.74 2.48
CA VAL A 9 -8.95 -11.37 1.14
C VAL A 9 -8.00 -10.37 0.50
N GLY A 10 -7.22 -10.84 -0.46
CA GLY A 10 -6.19 -10.12 -1.18
C GLY A 10 -4.79 -10.68 -0.96
N GLY A 11 -4.17 -11.16 -2.02
CA GLY A 11 -2.83 -11.76 -2.06
C GLY A 11 -1.71 -10.73 -2.32
N GLY A 12 -1.84 -9.51 -1.79
CA GLY A 12 -0.81 -8.48 -1.79
C GLY A 12 0.14 -8.57 -0.59
N ALA A 13 1.07 -7.62 -0.46
CA ALA A 13 2.04 -7.57 0.66
C ALA A 13 1.34 -7.60 2.03
N ALA A 14 0.32 -6.75 2.22
CA ALA A 14 -0.44 -6.70 3.47
C ALA A 14 -1.11 -8.05 3.81
N GLY A 15 -1.68 -8.73 2.80
CA GLY A 15 -2.32 -10.03 2.98
C GLY A 15 -1.32 -11.11 3.39
N PHE A 16 -0.16 -11.15 2.75
CA PHE A 16 0.89 -12.09 3.11
C PHE A 16 1.45 -11.82 4.52
N MET A 17 1.79 -10.57 4.84
CA MET A 17 2.24 -10.21 6.18
C MET A 17 1.22 -10.56 7.26
N THR A 18 -0.08 -10.26 7.02
CA THR A 18 -1.18 -10.65 7.92
C THR A 18 -1.23 -12.15 8.15
N ALA A 19 -1.22 -12.95 7.09
CA ALA A 19 -1.32 -14.39 7.19
C ALA A 19 -0.10 -15.01 7.92
N ILE A 20 1.11 -14.52 7.60
CA ILE A 20 2.35 -14.97 8.23
C ILE A 20 2.34 -14.62 9.73
N THR A 21 2.03 -13.36 10.07
CA THR A 21 1.97 -12.90 11.45
C THR A 21 0.92 -13.67 12.26
N ALA A 22 -0.27 -13.92 11.70
CA ALA A 22 -1.30 -14.73 12.34
C ALA A 22 -0.80 -16.16 12.63
N ALA A 23 -0.14 -16.79 11.64
CA ALA A 23 0.42 -18.12 11.81
C ALA A 23 1.54 -18.19 12.85
N GLU A 24 2.41 -17.18 12.87
CA GLU A 24 3.49 -17.04 13.87
C GLU A 24 2.94 -16.86 15.29
N ASN A 25 1.72 -16.31 15.43
CA ASN A 25 1.01 -16.17 16.69
C ASN A 25 -0.01 -17.30 16.98
N GLY A 26 0.12 -18.43 16.31
CA GLY A 26 -0.60 -19.65 16.65
C GLY A 26 -1.95 -19.87 15.98
N VAL A 27 -2.37 -19.01 15.06
CA VAL A 27 -3.55 -19.27 14.23
C VAL A 27 -3.23 -20.41 13.26
N LYS A 28 -4.06 -21.48 13.26
CA LYS A 28 -3.70 -22.75 12.59
C LYS A 28 -4.15 -22.83 11.14
N ARG A 29 -5.42 -22.57 10.89
CA ARG A 29 -6.04 -22.75 9.57
C ARG A 29 -6.24 -21.38 8.90
N ILE A 30 -5.28 -20.99 8.06
CA ILE A 30 -5.27 -19.68 7.40
C ILE A 30 -5.32 -19.88 5.89
N ILE A 31 -6.17 -19.08 5.21
CA ILE A 31 -6.22 -19.04 3.75
C ILE A 31 -6.09 -17.61 3.22
N ILE A 32 -5.29 -17.44 2.18
CA ILE A 32 -5.23 -16.21 1.38
C ILE A 32 -6.06 -16.42 0.11
N LEU A 33 -7.03 -15.54 -0.12
CA LEU A 33 -7.91 -15.55 -1.28
C LEU A 33 -7.49 -14.43 -2.25
N GLU A 34 -6.92 -14.78 -3.41
CA GLU A 34 -6.47 -13.83 -4.42
C GLU A 34 -7.35 -13.93 -5.69
N GLY A 35 -7.85 -12.79 -6.15
CA GLY A 35 -8.77 -12.72 -7.30
C GLY A 35 -8.13 -13.06 -8.63
N THR A 36 -6.84 -12.81 -8.80
CA THR A 36 -6.07 -13.02 -10.03
C THR A 36 -5.27 -14.32 -9.98
N SER A 37 -4.56 -14.63 -11.05
CA SER A 37 -3.58 -15.73 -11.07
C SER A 37 -2.21 -15.34 -10.49
N LYS A 38 -1.99 -14.03 -10.28
CA LYS A 38 -0.69 -13.48 -9.89
C LYS A 38 -0.77 -12.89 -8.48
N LEU A 39 0.21 -13.24 -7.67
CA LEU A 39 0.35 -12.74 -6.31
C LEU A 39 1.25 -11.50 -6.29
N MET A 40 0.94 -10.55 -5.41
CA MET A 40 1.81 -9.41 -5.09
C MET A 40 2.21 -8.55 -6.32
N GLU A 41 1.32 -8.39 -7.32
CA GLU A 41 1.62 -7.60 -8.54
C GLU A 41 2.07 -6.17 -8.25
N LYS A 42 1.50 -5.50 -7.23
CA LYS A 42 1.94 -4.15 -6.85
C LYS A 42 3.34 -4.14 -6.24
N VAL A 43 3.73 -5.20 -5.53
CA VAL A 43 5.11 -5.37 -5.04
C VAL A 43 6.06 -5.51 -6.23
N ARG A 44 5.68 -6.32 -7.21
CA ARG A 44 6.48 -6.60 -8.41
C ARG A 44 6.88 -5.34 -9.16
N ILE A 45 5.96 -4.40 -9.33
CA ILE A 45 6.20 -3.16 -10.09
C ILE A 45 6.70 -2.00 -9.23
N SER A 46 6.63 -2.11 -7.90
CA SER A 46 7.00 -1.02 -7.00
C SER A 46 8.50 -0.70 -7.08
N GLY A 47 8.85 0.56 -6.82
CA GLY A 47 10.24 1.03 -6.86
C GLY A 47 10.94 0.75 -8.19
N GLY A 48 10.21 0.79 -9.32
CA GLY A 48 10.77 0.49 -10.64
C GLY A 48 11.16 -0.99 -10.82
N GLY A 49 10.42 -1.91 -10.17
CA GLY A 49 10.70 -3.36 -10.20
C GLY A 49 11.71 -3.82 -9.14
N ARG A 50 12.25 -2.90 -8.33
CA ARG A 50 13.20 -3.21 -7.25
C ARG A 50 12.51 -3.51 -5.92
N CYS A 51 11.28 -3.06 -5.72
CA CYS A 51 10.53 -3.01 -4.48
C CYS A 51 11.18 -2.12 -3.41
N ASN A 52 10.69 -0.90 -3.23
CA ASN A 52 10.97 -0.12 -2.03
C ASN A 52 10.24 -0.77 -0.85
N VAL A 53 10.99 -1.51 -0.01
CA VAL A 53 10.42 -2.35 1.05
C VAL A 53 9.91 -1.52 2.22
N THR A 54 10.71 -0.55 2.65
CA THR A 54 10.42 0.36 3.77
C THR A 54 11.27 1.63 3.65
N ASN A 55 11.23 2.47 4.67
CA ASN A 55 12.08 3.66 4.79
C ASN A 55 12.91 3.60 6.06
N ALA A 56 14.15 4.09 6.02
CA ALA A 56 15.06 4.06 7.15
C ALA A 56 14.81 5.14 8.22
N THR A 57 13.60 5.66 8.31
CA THR A 57 13.14 6.48 9.43
C THR A 57 12.68 5.55 10.56
N TRP A 58 13.58 5.24 11.49
CA TRP A 58 13.36 4.21 12.50
C TRP A 58 12.52 4.65 13.69
N ILE A 59 12.51 5.94 13.98
CA ILE A 59 11.83 6.52 15.14
C ILE A 59 10.35 6.76 14.77
N PRO A 60 9.37 6.14 15.47
CA PRO A 60 7.95 6.28 15.16
C PRO A 60 7.46 7.72 15.11
N ASN A 61 7.90 8.59 16.01
CA ASN A 61 7.53 10.01 16.00
C ASN A 61 7.99 10.75 14.76
N GLU A 62 9.18 10.46 14.24
CA GLU A 62 9.70 11.03 13.00
C GLU A 62 8.99 10.41 11.78
N LEU A 63 8.69 9.10 11.86
CA LEU A 63 8.01 8.39 10.79
C LEU A 63 6.61 8.96 10.52
N ILE A 64 5.84 9.29 11.55
CA ILE A 64 4.48 9.83 11.39
C ILE A 64 4.45 11.22 10.74
N GLU A 65 5.52 12.00 10.78
CA GLU A 65 5.60 13.30 10.12
C GLU A 65 5.50 13.19 8.58
N ASN A 66 5.82 12.01 8.02
CA ASN A 66 5.65 11.73 6.60
C ASN A 66 4.21 11.39 6.20
N TYR A 67 3.29 11.37 7.16
CA TYR A 67 1.87 11.11 6.93
C TYR A 67 1.06 12.41 7.04
N PRO A 68 0.75 13.10 5.96
CA PRO A 68 0.02 14.38 5.98
C PRO A 68 -1.34 14.30 6.69
N ARG A 69 -1.89 13.09 6.79
CA ARG A 69 -3.15 12.78 7.49
C ARG A 69 -3.02 11.43 8.20
N GLY A 70 -3.54 11.36 9.41
CA GLY A 70 -3.59 10.11 10.18
C GLY A 70 -2.26 9.68 10.82
N GLY A 71 -1.21 10.51 10.80
CA GLY A 71 0.08 10.18 11.42
C GLY A 71 -0.05 9.84 12.90
N ILE A 72 -0.73 10.70 13.67
CA ILE A 72 -0.93 10.50 15.11
C ILE A 72 -1.70 9.20 15.39
N GLN A 73 -2.71 8.87 14.56
CA GLN A 73 -3.48 7.63 14.72
C GLN A 73 -2.64 6.38 14.43
N LEU A 74 -1.57 6.51 13.64
CA LEU A 74 -0.65 5.42 13.34
C LEU A 74 0.44 5.24 14.39
N LEU A 75 0.68 6.22 15.27
CA LEU A 75 1.79 6.20 16.22
C LEU A 75 1.77 4.97 17.12
N GLU A 76 0.61 4.58 17.64
CA GLU A 76 0.50 3.38 18.47
C GLU A 76 0.86 2.11 17.69
N SER A 77 0.42 2.02 16.44
CA SER A 77 0.77 0.88 15.57
C SER A 77 2.26 0.83 15.27
N PHE A 78 2.89 1.98 15.02
CA PHE A 78 4.33 2.06 14.77
C PHE A 78 5.17 1.81 16.02
N ASN A 79 4.66 2.10 17.21
CA ASN A 79 5.32 1.70 18.45
C ASN A 79 5.34 0.18 18.67
N ARG A 80 4.47 -0.58 17.95
CA ARG A 80 4.43 -2.04 17.99
C ARG A 80 5.18 -2.69 16.82
N PHE A 81 5.11 -2.08 15.63
CA PHE A 81 5.73 -2.57 14.42
C PHE A 81 5.94 -1.42 13.44
N ALA A 82 7.18 -0.94 13.33
CA ALA A 82 7.57 0.20 12.52
C ALA A 82 8.45 -0.18 11.33
N ALA A 83 9.03 0.82 10.70
CA ALA A 83 9.90 0.66 9.53
C ALA A 83 11.15 -0.19 9.84
N GLY A 84 11.74 -0.02 11.04
CA GLY A 84 12.89 -0.81 11.50
C GLY A 84 12.54 -2.28 11.71
N ASP A 85 11.35 -2.55 12.28
CA ASP A 85 10.88 -3.93 12.48
C ASP A 85 10.65 -4.63 11.13
N VAL A 86 10.18 -3.90 10.11
CA VAL A 86 10.06 -4.43 8.74
C VAL A 86 11.44 -4.79 8.19
N TYR A 87 12.43 -3.92 8.36
CA TYR A 87 13.81 -4.18 7.94
C TYR A 87 14.35 -5.46 8.59
N ASP A 88 14.26 -5.53 9.91
CA ASP A 88 14.74 -6.68 10.70
C ASP A 88 13.99 -7.97 10.36
N TRP A 89 12.69 -7.88 10.10
CA TRP A 89 11.88 -9.03 9.74
C TRP A 89 12.38 -9.68 8.44
N PHE A 90 12.65 -8.88 7.40
CA PHE A 90 13.16 -9.39 6.14
C PHE A 90 14.58 -9.93 6.27
N GLU A 91 15.48 -9.24 6.98
CA GLU A 91 16.84 -9.72 7.24
C GLU A 91 16.85 -11.07 8.00
N LYS A 92 16.00 -11.22 9.02
CA LYS A 92 15.80 -12.48 9.74
C LYS A 92 15.27 -13.61 8.86
N LYS A 93 14.53 -13.29 7.80
CA LYS A 93 14.04 -14.26 6.81
C LYS A 93 15.09 -14.53 5.70
N GLY A 94 16.29 -13.94 5.79
CA GLY A 94 17.38 -14.15 4.86
C GLY A 94 17.38 -13.26 3.62
N LEU A 95 16.47 -12.27 3.55
CA LEU A 95 16.48 -11.27 2.48
C LEU A 95 17.38 -10.11 2.87
N LYS A 96 18.54 -9.99 2.20
CA LYS A 96 19.48 -8.89 2.44
C LYS A 96 18.96 -7.58 1.87
N LEU A 97 18.97 -6.54 2.70
CA LEU A 97 18.48 -5.21 2.37
C LEU A 97 19.63 -4.19 2.36
N LYS A 98 19.46 -3.11 1.61
CA LYS A 98 20.32 -1.94 1.59
C LYS A 98 19.53 -0.67 1.72
N ILE A 99 20.13 0.34 2.36
CA ILE A 99 19.57 1.68 2.52
C ILE A 99 20.23 2.58 1.48
N GLU A 100 19.43 3.33 0.71
CA GLU A 100 19.91 4.34 -0.21
C GLU A 100 20.05 5.70 0.52
N GLU A 101 20.75 6.66 -0.08
CA GLU A 101 21.02 7.98 0.52
C GLU A 101 19.75 8.76 0.92
N ASP A 102 18.65 8.52 0.21
CA ASP A 102 17.33 9.11 0.48
C ASP A 102 16.47 8.29 1.46
N LEU A 103 17.09 7.43 2.24
CA LEU A 103 16.50 6.56 3.25
C LEU A 103 15.53 5.49 2.70
N ARG A 104 15.42 5.33 1.40
CA ARG A 104 14.65 4.21 0.83
C ARG A 104 15.41 2.90 1.03
N VAL A 105 14.65 1.83 1.31
CA VAL A 105 15.21 0.51 1.57
C VAL A 105 14.83 -0.45 0.44
N PHE A 106 15.83 -1.07 -0.15
CA PHE A 106 15.67 -2.02 -1.26
C PHE A 106 16.37 -3.36 -0.96
N PRO A 107 15.95 -4.47 -1.61
CA PRO A 107 16.77 -5.67 -1.60
C PRO A 107 18.12 -5.40 -2.27
N VAL A 108 19.20 -6.00 -1.74
CA VAL A 108 20.56 -5.86 -2.31
C VAL A 108 20.59 -6.30 -3.77
N SER A 109 19.78 -7.28 -4.13
CA SER A 109 19.64 -7.78 -5.51
C SER A 109 18.99 -6.79 -6.48
N ASN A 110 18.35 -5.71 -5.97
CA ASN A 110 17.51 -4.82 -6.76
C ASN A 110 16.35 -5.53 -7.50
N SER A 111 15.86 -6.64 -6.98
CA SER A 111 14.78 -7.42 -7.57
C SER A 111 13.59 -7.56 -6.63
N SER A 112 12.42 -7.06 -7.05
CA SER A 112 11.17 -7.26 -6.32
C SER A 112 10.78 -8.74 -6.20
N SER A 113 11.30 -9.61 -7.07
CA SER A 113 11.05 -11.04 -7.01
C SER A 113 11.55 -11.67 -5.72
N ASP A 114 12.68 -11.22 -5.19
CA ASP A 114 13.24 -11.75 -3.95
C ASP A 114 12.36 -11.41 -2.73
N VAL A 115 11.76 -10.22 -2.72
CA VAL A 115 10.79 -9.83 -1.71
C VAL A 115 9.54 -10.71 -1.79
N ILE A 116 9.02 -10.93 -3.00
CA ILE A 116 7.87 -11.79 -3.26
C ILE A 116 8.16 -13.23 -2.82
N ASP A 117 9.31 -13.76 -3.18
CA ASP A 117 9.71 -15.13 -2.83
C ASP A 117 9.91 -15.29 -1.33
N CYS A 118 10.50 -14.29 -0.66
CA CYS A 118 10.63 -14.27 0.80
C CYS A 118 9.27 -14.37 1.49
N LEU A 119 8.31 -13.51 1.12
CA LEU A 119 6.95 -13.53 1.67
C LEU A 119 6.24 -14.86 1.37
N ARG A 120 6.31 -15.34 0.13
CA ARG A 120 5.69 -16.59 -0.28
C ARG A 120 6.25 -17.80 0.47
N LYS A 121 7.56 -17.94 0.54
CA LYS A 121 8.23 -19.02 1.29
C LYS A 121 7.87 -18.97 2.77
N SER A 122 7.83 -17.78 3.37
CA SER A 122 7.43 -17.59 4.77
C SER A 122 6.00 -18.05 5.03
N ALA A 123 5.05 -17.72 4.16
CA ALA A 123 3.67 -18.16 4.27
C ALA A 123 3.54 -19.69 4.13
N LEU A 124 4.17 -20.26 3.11
CA LEU A 124 4.13 -21.71 2.87
C LEU A 124 4.78 -22.53 4.00
N SER A 125 5.87 -22.06 4.59
CA SER A 125 6.54 -22.71 5.73
C SER A 125 5.66 -22.76 7.00
N LYS A 126 4.60 -21.95 7.04
CA LYS A 126 3.61 -21.90 8.11
C LYS A 126 2.29 -22.58 7.72
N ASN A 127 2.27 -23.35 6.64
CA ASN A 127 1.08 -24.04 6.12
C ASN A 127 -0.09 -23.09 5.81
N VAL A 128 0.17 -21.85 5.43
CA VAL A 128 -0.85 -20.93 4.92
C VAL A 128 -1.33 -21.42 3.56
N GLU A 129 -2.63 -21.65 3.42
CA GLU A 129 -3.22 -22.00 2.14
C GLU A 129 -3.35 -20.76 1.25
N ILE A 130 -3.07 -20.91 -0.04
CA ILE A 130 -3.15 -19.81 -1.01
C ILE A 130 -4.04 -20.24 -2.17
N LEU A 131 -5.18 -19.57 -2.31
CA LEU A 131 -6.13 -19.82 -3.39
C LEU A 131 -6.18 -18.63 -4.35
N THR A 132 -5.61 -18.82 -5.54
CA THR A 132 -5.65 -17.83 -6.64
C THR A 132 -6.88 -18.01 -7.52
N LYS A 133 -7.18 -17.03 -8.36
CA LYS A 133 -8.37 -16.99 -9.23
C LYS A 133 -9.69 -17.08 -8.45
N PHE A 134 -9.67 -16.69 -7.19
CA PHE A 134 -10.82 -16.62 -6.31
C PHE A 134 -11.19 -15.16 -6.04
N PHE A 135 -11.77 -14.49 -7.03
CA PHE A 135 -12.25 -13.12 -6.87
C PHE A 135 -13.47 -13.11 -5.95
N VAL A 136 -13.31 -12.58 -4.75
CA VAL A 136 -14.39 -12.48 -3.76
C VAL A 136 -15.43 -11.47 -4.24
N LYS A 137 -16.66 -11.93 -4.44
CA LYS A 137 -17.82 -11.13 -4.86
C LYS A 137 -18.68 -10.70 -3.69
N GLU A 138 -18.85 -11.60 -2.72
CA GLU A 138 -19.78 -11.42 -1.62
C GLU A 138 -19.26 -12.08 -0.35
N ILE A 139 -19.55 -11.46 0.77
CA ILE A 139 -19.30 -11.98 2.09
C ILE A 139 -20.59 -11.81 2.90
N SER A 140 -21.03 -12.89 3.54
CA SER A 140 -22.16 -12.87 4.48
C SER A 140 -21.74 -13.51 5.80
N LYS A 141 -22.37 -13.10 6.88
CA LYS A 141 -22.12 -13.64 8.22
C LYS A 141 -23.34 -14.47 8.66
N THR A 142 -23.09 -15.69 9.15
CA THR A 142 -24.15 -16.56 9.69
C THR A 142 -24.49 -16.17 11.13
N PRO A 143 -25.66 -16.61 11.68
CA PRO A 143 -25.99 -16.44 13.10
C PRO A 143 -24.89 -16.96 14.05
N ASP A 144 -24.21 -18.04 13.68
CA ASP A 144 -23.12 -18.64 14.44
C ASP A 144 -21.78 -17.91 14.29
N ASN A 145 -21.81 -16.67 13.78
CA ASN A 145 -20.62 -15.83 13.55
C ASN A 145 -19.58 -16.39 12.56
N ILE A 146 -19.96 -17.32 11.70
CA ILE A 146 -19.10 -17.80 10.62
C ILE A 146 -19.32 -16.97 9.36
N PHE A 147 -18.24 -16.59 8.71
CA PHE A 147 -18.31 -15.90 7.43
C PHE A 147 -18.38 -16.88 6.26
N ASN A 148 -19.33 -16.65 5.38
CA ASN A 148 -19.41 -17.29 4.07
C ASN A 148 -18.83 -16.33 3.03
N ILE A 149 -17.82 -16.78 2.32
CA ILE A 149 -17.08 -15.99 1.33
C ILE A 149 -17.32 -16.62 -0.03
N PHE A 150 -17.98 -15.90 -0.93
CA PHE A 150 -18.35 -16.39 -2.25
C PHE A 150 -17.50 -15.75 -3.33
N SER A 151 -16.99 -16.56 -4.24
CA SER A 151 -16.32 -16.07 -5.46
C SER A 151 -17.32 -15.70 -6.55
N LEU A 152 -16.85 -14.98 -7.59
CA LEU A 152 -17.62 -14.75 -8.82
C LEU A 152 -18.10 -16.06 -9.48
N LYS A 153 -17.34 -17.14 -9.34
CA LYS A 153 -17.65 -18.46 -9.88
C LYS A 153 -18.52 -19.33 -8.94
N LYS A 154 -19.13 -18.71 -7.92
CA LYS A 154 -19.96 -19.36 -6.92
C LYS A 154 -19.21 -20.39 -6.04
N ALA A 155 -17.89 -20.49 -6.10
CA ALA A 155 -17.13 -21.27 -5.15
C ALA A 155 -17.21 -20.60 -3.76
N LYS A 156 -17.26 -21.41 -2.70
CA LYS A 156 -17.46 -20.95 -1.31
C LYS A 156 -16.29 -21.36 -0.44
N VAL A 157 -15.85 -20.42 0.40
CA VAL A 157 -14.94 -20.64 1.54
C VAL A 157 -15.64 -20.16 2.79
N THR A 158 -15.43 -20.83 3.92
CA THR A 158 -15.95 -20.42 5.23
C THR A 158 -14.82 -20.11 6.20
N ALA A 159 -14.98 -19.08 7.03
CA ALA A 159 -13.98 -18.66 8.00
C ALA A 159 -14.61 -18.07 9.26
N LYS A 160 -13.92 -18.22 10.41
CA LYS A 160 -14.31 -17.59 11.68
C LYS A 160 -14.00 -16.09 11.68
N ASN A 161 -12.90 -15.70 11.05
CA ASN A 161 -12.43 -14.31 10.95
C ASN A 161 -12.05 -13.97 9.51
N ILE A 162 -12.20 -12.69 9.15
CA ILE A 162 -11.81 -12.16 7.84
C ILE A 162 -10.97 -10.91 8.01
N ILE A 163 -9.94 -10.79 7.20
CA ILE A 163 -9.20 -9.54 7.00
C ILE A 163 -9.27 -9.15 5.54
N LEU A 164 -9.71 -7.92 5.27
CA LEU A 164 -9.73 -7.34 3.93
C LEU A 164 -8.40 -6.61 3.67
N SER A 165 -7.59 -7.15 2.76
CA SER A 165 -6.28 -6.60 2.35
C SER A 165 -6.22 -6.34 0.83
N THR A 166 -7.33 -5.88 0.26
CA THR A 166 -7.54 -5.68 -1.17
C THR A 166 -6.83 -4.44 -1.74
N GLY A 167 -6.10 -3.70 -0.89
CA GLY A 167 -5.46 -2.43 -1.24
C GLY A 167 -6.49 -1.39 -1.70
N GLY A 168 -6.16 -0.61 -2.72
CA GLY A 168 -7.05 0.42 -3.27
C GLY A 168 -8.12 -0.08 -4.23
N ASN A 169 -8.45 -1.37 -4.23
CA ASN A 169 -9.47 -1.90 -5.13
C ASN A 169 -10.87 -1.54 -4.65
N PRO A 170 -11.73 -0.90 -5.49
CA PRO A 170 -13.09 -0.53 -5.11
C PRO A 170 -13.97 -1.70 -4.64
N SER A 171 -13.71 -2.92 -5.10
CA SER A 171 -14.46 -4.11 -4.66
C SER A 171 -14.28 -4.38 -3.17
N GLY A 172 -13.09 -4.14 -2.61
CA GLY A 172 -12.82 -4.29 -1.18
C GLY A 172 -13.62 -3.33 -0.33
N TYR A 173 -13.74 -2.06 -0.76
CA TYR A 173 -14.58 -1.07 -0.08
C TYR A 173 -16.05 -1.47 -0.10
N LYS A 174 -16.54 -2.00 -1.23
CA LYS A 174 -17.91 -2.49 -1.35
C LYS A 174 -18.18 -3.69 -0.42
N LEU A 175 -17.23 -4.62 -0.31
CA LEU A 175 -17.33 -5.73 0.65
C LEU A 175 -17.43 -5.23 2.08
N ALA A 176 -16.60 -4.25 2.47
CA ALA A 176 -16.67 -3.64 3.80
C ALA A 176 -18.01 -2.92 4.05
N GLN A 177 -18.50 -2.15 3.08
CA GLN A 177 -19.82 -1.49 3.18
C GLN A 177 -20.95 -2.49 3.36
N ASN A 178 -20.96 -3.60 2.63
CA ASN A 178 -21.97 -4.64 2.75
C ASN A 178 -21.96 -5.34 4.12
N LEU A 179 -20.82 -5.27 4.83
CA LEU A 179 -20.67 -5.76 6.21
C LEU A 179 -20.98 -4.68 7.26
N GLY A 180 -21.49 -3.52 6.86
CA GLY A 180 -21.92 -2.44 7.75
C GLY A 180 -20.87 -1.38 8.06
N HIS A 181 -19.67 -1.42 7.42
CA HIS A 181 -18.65 -0.39 7.63
C HIS A 181 -18.91 0.88 6.82
N THR A 182 -18.65 2.03 7.41
CA THR A 182 -18.62 3.32 6.71
C THR A 182 -17.32 3.50 5.96
N ILE A 183 -17.40 3.89 4.69
CA ILE A 183 -16.22 4.15 3.86
C ILE A 183 -16.09 5.65 3.60
N VAL A 184 -15.03 6.27 4.10
CA VAL A 184 -14.64 7.61 3.68
C VAL A 184 -14.02 7.50 2.28
N LYS A 185 -14.60 8.20 1.30
CA LYS A 185 -14.19 8.12 -0.10
C LYS A 185 -12.68 8.38 -0.25
N PRO A 186 -11.91 7.46 -0.80
CA PRO A 186 -10.51 7.70 -1.11
C PRO A 186 -10.35 8.75 -2.20
N VAL A 187 -9.31 9.54 -2.10
CA VAL A 187 -8.93 10.50 -3.15
C VAL A 187 -7.50 10.22 -3.62
N PRO A 188 -7.17 10.48 -4.89
CA PRO A 188 -5.81 10.39 -5.39
C PRO A 188 -4.82 11.19 -4.54
N SER A 189 -3.62 10.67 -4.42
CA SER A 189 -2.48 11.25 -3.72
C SER A 189 -1.21 10.78 -4.41
N LEU A 190 -0.11 11.52 -4.30
CA LEU A 190 1.15 11.22 -5.00
C LEU A 190 0.99 11.19 -6.53
N PHE A 191 0.58 12.32 -7.11
CA PHE A 191 0.42 12.47 -8.55
C PHE A 191 1.14 13.71 -9.07
N THR A 192 1.41 13.73 -10.37
CA THR A 192 2.04 14.82 -11.10
C THR A 192 1.03 15.91 -11.45
N PHE A 193 1.50 17.14 -11.65
CA PHE A 193 0.66 18.24 -12.13
C PHE A 193 0.84 18.44 -13.63
N SER A 194 -0.28 18.55 -14.33
CA SER A 194 -0.29 18.89 -15.76
C SER A 194 -0.53 20.37 -15.95
N THR A 195 0.16 20.98 -16.91
CA THR A 195 -0.06 22.38 -17.32
C THR A 195 -0.06 22.48 -18.85
N LYS A 196 -0.57 23.59 -19.34
CA LYS A 196 -0.60 23.93 -20.78
C LYS A 196 0.44 25.00 -21.14
N GLU A 197 1.41 25.24 -20.30
CA GLU A 197 2.48 26.21 -20.58
C GLU A 197 3.24 25.83 -21.85
N PRO A 198 3.36 26.76 -22.86
CA PRO A 198 3.79 26.41 -24.21
C PRO A 198 5.26 25.99 -24.33
N ASN A 199 6.14 26.33 -23.40
CA ASN A 199 7.59 26.09 -23.52
C ASN A 199 8.12 24.95 -22.64
N LEU A 200 7.26 24.11 -22.07
CA LEU A 200 7.71 23.01 -21.23
C LEU A 200 8.40 21.89 -22.00
N ASP A 201 8.06 21.71 -23.27
CA ASP A 201 8.68 20.68 -24.11
C ASP A 201 10.19 20.89 -24.25
N GLU A 202 10.64 22.16 -24.37
CA GLU A 202 12.06 22.51 -24.47
C GLU A 202 12.85 22.20 -23.18
N CYS A 203 12.16 22.19 -22.03
CA CYS A 203 12.73 21.90 -20.72
C CYS A 203 12.47 20.45 -20.25
N SER A 204 11.86 19.63 -21.07
CA SER A 204 11.51 18.25 -20.70
C SER A 204 12.73 17.43 -20.32
N GLY A 205 12.68 16.78 -19.16
CA GLY A 205 13.78 16.00 -18.60
C GLY A 205 14.70 16.79 -17.67
N VAL A 206 14.55 18.11 -17.58
CA VAL A 206 15.33 18.93 -16.63
C VAL A 206 14.89 18.66 -15.21
N SER A 207 15.86 18.36 -14.34
CA SER A 207 15.65 18.21 -12.89
C SER A 207 16.30 19.40 -12.16
N ILE A 208 15.50 20.07 -11.31
CA ILE A 208 15.94 21.19 -10.49
C ILE A 208 15.95 20.71 -9.03
N LYS A 209 17.10 20.81 -8.37
CA LYS A 209 17.28 20.30 -7.01
C LYS A 209 16.89 21.33 -5.97
N GLY A 210 16.24 20.83 -4.90
CA GLY A 210 16.05 21.55 -3.64
C GLY A 210 15.24 22.84 -3.73
N ILE A 211 14.27 22.95 -4.65
CA ILE A 211 13.42 24.13 -4.79
C ILE A 211 12.22 24.12 -3.86
N ASP A 212 11.73 25.29 -3.52
CA ASP A 212 10.46 25.48 -2.83
C ASP A 212 9.33 25.60 -3.87
N ILE A 213 8.29 24.82 -3.71
CA ILE A 213 7.09 24.86 -4.54
C ILE A 213 5.86 25.14 -3.69
N GLU A 214 4.93 25.92 -4.24
CA GLU A 214 3.70 26.31 -3.55
C GLU A 214 2.51 26.19 -4.50
N ILE A 215 1.37 25.78 -3.93
CA ILE A 215 0.05 25.91 -4.56
C ILE A 215 -0.94 26.58 -3.62
N LYS A 216 -1.80 27.45 -4.18
CA LYS A 216 -2.85 28.15 -3.44
C LYS A 216 -4.21 27.57 -3.80
N LEU A 217 -4.92 27.06 -2.81
CA LEU A 217 -6.23 26.44 -2.97
C LEU A 217 -7.18 26.92 -1.86
N ASN A 218 -8.35 27.45 -2.21
CA ASN A 218 -9.36 27.87 -1.24
C ASN A 218 -8.80 28.72 -0.08
N ASN A 219 -7.98 29.74 -0.39
CA ASN A 219 -7.30 30.61 0.59
C ASN A 219 -6.32 29.87 1.54
N LYS A 220 -5.92 28.63 1.20
CA LYS A 220 -4.87 27.90 1.89
C LYS A 220 -3.64 27.79 1.01
N ASN A 221 -2.47 27.97 1.61
CA ASN A 221 -1.20 27.73 0.95
C ASN A 221 -0.68 26.36 1.33
N PHE A 222 -0.25 25.59 0.34
CA PHE A 222 0.42 24.31 0.50
C PHE A 222 1.81 24.42 -0.09
N GLN A 223 2.82 24.09 0.70
CA GLN A 223 4.22 24.23 0.34
C GLN A 223 4.95 22.92 0.54
N ASN A 224 5.95 22.68 -0.28
CA ASN A 224 6.91 21.61 -0.09
C ASN A 224 8.25 21.97 -0.75
N ARG A 225 9.33 21.44 -0.18
CA ARG A 225 10.69 21.58 -0.72
C ARG A 225 11.21 20.23 -1.19
N GLY A 226 11.90 20.22 -2.32
CA GLY A 226 12.51 19.03 -2.87
C GLY A 226 12.90 19.17 -4.33
N ASP A 227 13.23 18.06 -4.96
CA ASP A 227 13.60 18.04 -6.37
C ASP A 227 12.34 18.07 -7.25
N LEU A 228 12.38 18.93 -8.27
CA LEU A 228 11.37 19.06 -9.31
C LEU A 228 11.88 18.42 -10.61
N LEU A 229 11.03 17.71 -11.29
CA LEU A 229 11.26 17.22 -12.65
C LEU A 229 10.27 17.88 -13.62
N ILE A 230 10.77 18.55 -14.63
CA ILE A 230 9.96 19.08 -15.74
C ILE A 230 9.72 17.95 -16.74
N THR A 231 8.48 17.80 -17.16
CA THR A 231 8.06 16.81 -18.18
C THR A 231 7.34 17.54 -19.31
N HIS A 232 7.19 16.93 -20.46
CA HIS A 232 6.49 17.52 -21.60
C HIS A 232 4.98 17.80 -21.34
N TRP A 233 4.40 17.31 -20.26
CA TRP A 233 3.01 17.60 -19.88
C TRP A 233 2.86 18.42 -18.61
N GLY A 234 3.96 18.74 -17.90
CA GLY A 234 3.90 19.48 -16.64
C GLY A 234 5.02 19.16 -15.67
N PHE A 235 4.69 19.07 -14.38
CA PHE A 235 5.65 18.97 -13.29
C PHE A 235 5.52 17.67 -12.51
N SER A 236 6.67 17.05 -12.19
CA SER A 236 6.82 15.83 -11.44
C SER A 236 7.99 15.94 -10.44
N GLY A 237 8.45 14.82 -9.93
CA GLY A 237 9.56 14.78 -8.97
C GLY A 237 9.08 14.75 -7.51
N PRO A 238 9.99 14.50 -6.56
CA PRO A 238 9.66 14.34 -5.14
C PRO A 238 8.91 15.52 -4.54
N ALA A 239 9.28 16.78 -4.93
CA ALA A 239 8.61 17.97 -4.47
C ALA A 239 7.12 17.96 -4.82
N VAL A 240 6.79 17.74 -6.09
CA VAL A 240 5.41 17.73 -6.62
C VAL A 240 4.60 16.58 -6.04
N LEU A 241 5.17 15.38 -5.99
CA LEU A 241 4.49 14.21 -5.45
C LEU A 241 4.12 14.39 -3.96
N LYS A 242 5.03 14.92 -3.14
CA LYS A 242 4.72 15.25 -1.74
C LYS A 242 3.67 16.35 -1.64
N LEU A 243 3.79 17.43 -2.42
CA LEU A 243 2.82 18.54 -2.42
C LEU A 243 1.42 18.06 -2.80
N SER A 244 1.30 17.21 -3.83
CA SER A 244 0.01 16.61 -4.23
C SER A 244 -0.61 15.76 -3.12
N SER A 245 0.21 15.08 -2.32
CA SER A 245 -0.25 14.32 -1.16
C SER A 245 -0.73 15.22 -0.04
N ILE A 246 0.01 16.27 0.29
CA ILE A 246 -0.34 17.25 1.34
C ILE A 246 -1.67 17.91 1.00
N ALA A 247 -1.86 18.36 -0.25
CA ALA A 247 -3.04 19.09 -0.71
C ALA A 247 -4.15 18.19 -1.27
N ALA A 248 -4.07 16.87 -1.16
CA ALA A 248 -4.93 15.92 -1.88
C ALA A 248 -6.45 16.15 -1.71
N ARG A 249 -6.92 16.50 -0.51
CA ARG A 249 -8.35 16.76 -0.24
C ARG A 249 -8.83 18.06 -0.88
N GLU A 250 -8.04 19.11 -0.78
CA GLU A 250 -8.32 20.41 -1.39
C GLU A 250 -8.30 20.32 -2.91
N LEU A 251 -7.30 19.65 -3.48
CA LEU A 251 -7.24 19.39 -4.92
C LEU A 251 -8.47 18.61 -5.42
N TYR A 252 -8.90 17.61 -4.66
CA TYR A 252 -10.14 16.88 -4.97
C TYR A 252 -11.37 17.80 -4.96
N SER A 253 -11.49 18.70 -3.97
CA SER A 253 -12.62 19.65 -3.86
C SER A 253 -12.67 20.64 -5.03
N GLN A 254 -11.52 21.00 -5.59
CA GLN A 254 -11.34 21.85 -6.78
C GLN A 254 -11.41 21.06 -8.10
N LYS A 255 -11.78 19.77 -8.06
CA LYS A 255 -11.82 18.90 -9.24
C LYS A 255 -10.47 18.87 -9.99
N TYR A 256 -9.37 19.00 -9.24
CA TYR A 256 -7.97 19.02 -9.73
C TYR A 256 -7.68 20.17 -10.72
N LYS A 257 -8.41 21.28 -10.64
CA LYS A 257 -8.13 22.50 -11.41
C LYS A 257 -7.65 23.58 -10.46
N PHE A 258 -6.49 24.15 -10.74
CA PHE A 258 -5.86 25.22 -9.96
C PHE A 258 -4.89 26.02 -10.84
N ASN A 259 -4.61 27.25 -10.42
CA ASN A 259 -3.64 28.16 -11.05
C ASN A 259 -2.38 28.18 -10.21
#